data_d5381d55c9c5ea5c301183e423b33d59
#
_entry.id   d5381d55c9c5ea5c301183e423b33d59
#
_cell.length_a   1.000
_cell.length_b   1.000
_cell.length_c   1.000
_cell.angle_alpha   90.00
_cell.angle_beta   90.00
_cell.angle_gamma   90.00
#
_symmetry.space_group_name_H-M   'P 1'
#
loop_
_entity.id
_entity.type
_entity.pdbx_description
1 polymer ?
#
loop_
_entity_poly.entity_id
_entity_poly.type
_entity_poly.pdbx_seq_one_letter_code
_entity_poly.pdbx_strand_id
1 'polypeptide(L)'
;MVETSRARTRAADPALPTAIFSERVRDCFSGAANHYEAEARIQRAIAWRLGHLCRPLAIGPGPRADLGAGTGLLARSIALQRPDLNLVRLDNCQALLESEPPGREASTRLLWDLNLGLPAQLAGASLLASSFALQWLEQPRRHLDQWASQLARGGWLVLAVPCAASFQQWRQAAERARVPFTGLALPAASELIEAAECQLQLLRCQRLRFSRRRPQALAFLRELKAIGAQASTAGQLSPAELRRLQAHWPPRAGECPLEWEVLLLLARKP
;
A
#
# COMPACT_ATOMS: atom_id res chain seq x y z
N MET A 1 41.29 23.31 31.66
CA MET A 1 41.15 22.73 30.33
C MET A 1 39.87 21.93 30.32
N VAL A 2 38.84 22.44 29.69
CA VAL A 2 37.52 21.81 29.55
C VAL A 2 37.42 21.34 28.11
N GLU A 3 37.48 20.03 27.93
CA GLU A 3 37.35 19.40 26.62
C GLU A 3 35.86 19.29 26.24
N THR A 4 35.46 20.15 25.29
CA THR A 4 34.10 20.14 24.72
C THR A 4 34.00 18.99 23.74
N SER A 5 33.36 17.89 24.17
CA SER A 5 32.94 16.80 23.31
C SER A 5 31.87 17.27 22.31
N ARG A 6 32.29 17.51 21.05
CA ARG A 6 31.38 17.76 19.92
C ARG A 6 30.67 16.48 19.57
N ALA A 7 29.40 16.39 19.94
CA ALA A 7 28.48 15.40 19.39
C ALA A 7 28.41 15.56 17.86
N ARG A 8 28.96 14.60 17.10
CA ARG A 8 28.78 14.51 15.66
C ARG A 8 27.31 14.19 15.37
N THR A 9 26.57 15.18 14.94
CA THR A 9 25.27 15.00 14.31
C THR A 9 25.49 14.19 13.04
N ARG A 10 25.05 12.95 13.01
CA ARG A 10 25.09 12.09 11.82
C ARG A 10 24.15 12.74 10.81
N ALA A 11 24.71 13.26 9.71
CA ALA A 11 23.94 13.75 8.58
C ALA A 11 22.98 12.64 8.12
N ALA A 12 21.72 13.01 7.83
CA ALA A 12 20.78 12.09 7.24
C ALA A 12 21.38 11.56 5.93
N ASP A 13 21.45 10.24 5.77
CA ASP A 13 21.85 9.62 4.50
C ASP A 13 20.98 10.20 3.37
N PRO A 14 21.57 10.54 2.22
CA PRO A 14 20.80 11.02 1.08
C PRO A 14 19.74 9.98 0.71
N ALA A 15 18.50 10.44 0.47
CA ALA A 15 17.40 9.58 0.02
C ALA A 15 17.88 8.75 -1.19
N LEU A 16 17.61 7.44 -1.15
CA LEU A 16 17.96 6.53 -2.25
C LEU A 16 17.36 7.05 -3.56
N PRO A 17 18.08 7.01 -4.69
CA PRO A 17 17.52 7.31 -6.00
C PRO A 17 16.25 6.48 -6.25
N THR A 18 15.25 7.06 -6.84
CA THR A 18 13.88 6.52 -6.98
C THR A 18 13.83 5.14 -7.64
N ALA A 19 14.62 4.93 -8.72
CA ALA A 19 14.72 3.62 -9.38
C ALA A 19 15.20 2.52 -8.43
N ILE A 20 16.18 2.83 -7.57
CA ILE A 20 16.71 1.89 -6.57
C ILE A 20 15.65 1.54 -5.51
N PHE A 21 14.79 2.50 -5.14
CA PHE A 21 13.72 2.24 -4.19
C PHE A 21 12.65 1.32 -4.78
N SER A 22 12.20 1.56 -6.03
CA SER A 22 11.23 0.71 -6.73
C SER A 22 11.74 -0.74 -6.90
N GLU A 23 13.01 -0.92 -7.26
CA GLU A 23 13.65 -2.23 -7.30
C GLU A 23 13.66 -2.91 -5.94
N ARG A 24 14.02 -2.20 -4.89
CA ARG A 24 14.01 -2.73 -3.52
C ARG A 24 12.61 -3.15 -3.06
N VAL A 25 11.57 -2.37 -3.40
CA VAL A 25 10.17 -2.72 -3.15
C VAL A 25 9.84 -4.04 -3.83
N ARG A 26 10.12 -4.15 -5.13
CA ARG A 26 9.88 -5.37 -5.93
C ARG A 26 10.60 -6.59 -5.32
N ASP A 27 11.87 -6.46 -4.93
CA ASP A 27 12.65 -7.56 -4.37
C ASP A 27 12.09 -8.02 -3.02
N CYS A 28 11.64 -7.08 -2.17
CA CYS A 28 10.98 -7.39 -0.91
C CYS A 28 9.70 -8.20 -1.11
N PHE A 29 8.86 -7.80 -2.06
CA PHE A 29 7.62 -8.51 -2.39
C PHE A 29 7.89 -9.85 -3.08
N SER A 30 8.87 -9.93 -3.95
CA SER A 30 9.29 -11.19 -4.59
C SER A 30 9.73 -12.22 -3.55
N GLY A 31 10.54 -11.82 -2.57
CA GLY A 31 10.96 -12.70 -1.48
C GLY A 31 9.83 -13.16 -0.55
N ALA A 32 8.70 -12.44 -0.52
CA ALA A 32 7.55 -12.76 0.30
C ALA A 32 6.43 -13.52 -0.46
N ALA A 33 6.54 -13.67 -1.78
CA ALA A 33 5.44 -14.12 -2.64
C ALA A 33 4.79 -15.44 -2.18
N ASN A 34 5.58 -16.42 -1.76
CA ASN A 34 5.11 -17.74 -1.33
C ASN A 34 4.28 -17.72 -0.03
N HIS A 35 4.42 -16.68 0.79
CA HIS A 35 3.75 -16.57 2.09
C HIS A 35 2.79 -15.39 2.17
N TYR A 36 2.78 -14.55 1.14
CA TYR A 36 2.03 -13.30 1.12
C TYR A 36 0.56 -13.49 1.51
N GLU A 37 -0.14 -14.42 0.88
CA GLU A 37 -1.58 -14.61 1.13
C GLU A 37 -1.90 -15.14 2.53
N ALA A 38 -1.02 -15.92 3.13
CA ALA A 38 -1.22 -16.41 4.49
C ALA A 38 -1.16 -15.26 5.51
N GLU A 39 -0.28 -14.28 5.27
CA GLU A 39 0.02 -13.19 6.19
C GLU A 39 -0.76 -11.89 5.89
N ALA A 40 -1.23 -11.67 4.66
CA ALA A 40 -1.88 -10.45 4.18
C ALA A 40 -3.33 -10.30 4.66
N ARG A 41 -3.58 -10.43 5.98
CA ARG A 41 -4.93 -10.47 6.58
C ARG A 41 -5.71 -9.17 6.39
N ILE A 42 -5.05 -8.01 6.59
CA ILE A 42 -5.68 -6.69 6.42
C ILE A 42 -5.98 -6.47 4.94
N GLN A 43 -5.01 -6.77 4.07
CA GLN A 43 -5.17 -6.63 2.62
C GLN A 43 -6.34 -7.48 2.10
N ARG A 44 -6.47 -8.73 2.59
CA ARG A 44 -7.60 -9.60 2.24
C ARG A 44 -8.95 -9.04 2.70
N ALA A 45 -9.04 -8.56 3.94
CA ALA A 45 -10.27 -7.97 4.48
C ALA A 45 -10.68 -6.71 3.70
N ILE A 46 -9.71 -5.85 3.34
CA ILE A 46 -9.96 -4.65 2.55
C ILE A 46 -10.33 -5.02 1.10
N ALA A 47 -9.63 -5.96 0.47
CA ALA A 47 -9.96 -6.45 -0.87
C ALA A 47 -11.40 -6.97 -0.95
N TRP A 48 -11.82 -7.77 0.04
CA TRP A 48 -13.21 -8.23 0.14
C TRP A 48 -14.20 -7.06 0.26
N ARG A 49 -13.88 -6.07 1.09
CA ARG A 49 -14.72 -4.87 1.26
C ARG A 49 -14.84 -4.05 -0.02
N LEU A 50 -13.73 -3.87 -0.76
CA LEU A 50 -13.73 -3.18 -2.05
C LEU A 50 -14.55 -3.98 -3.09
N GLY A 51 -14.38 -5.30 -3.15
CA GLY A 51 -15.19 -6.17 -4.01
C GLY A 51 -16.69 -6.01 -3.73
N HIS A 52 -17.08 -5.98 -2.44
CA HIS A 52 -18.47 -5.75 -2.05
C HIS A 52 -18.99 -4.37 -2.48
N LEU A 53 -18.16 -3.34 -2.46
CA LEU A 53 -18.52 -2.01 -2.96
C LEU A 53 -18.74 -2.00 -4.48
N CYS A 54 -18.09 -2.88 -5.23
CA CYS A 54 -18.30 -3.01 -6.68
C CYS A 54 -19.64 -3.67 -7.04
N ARG A 55 -20.27 -4.39 -6.12
CA ARG A 55 -21.49 -5.16 -6.39
C ARG A 55 -22.64 -4.34 -7.00
N PRO A 56 -23.03 -3.15 -6.47
CA PRO A 56 -24.13 -2.37 -7.00
C PRO A 56 -23.76 -1.46 -8.17
N LEU A 57 -22.47 -1.43 -8.61
CA LEU A 57 -22.02 -0.44 -9.57
C LEU A 57 -22.47 -0.79 -10.99
N ALA A 58 -23.03 0.18 -11.70
CA ALA A 58 -23.24 0.10 -13.14
C ALA A 58 -21.92 0.40 -13.86
N ILE A 59 -21.13 -0.65 -14.13
CA ILE A 59 -19.83 -0.55 -14.81
C ILE A 59 -20.07 -0.84 -16.30
N GLY A 60 -19.83 0.18 -17.13
CA GLY A 60 -19.98 0.09 -18.58
C GLY A 60 -18.93 -0.79 -19.27
N PRO A 61 -19.02 -0.90 -20.59
CA PRO A 61 -17.96 -1.53 -21.38
C PRO A 61 -16.67 -0.71 -21.31
N GLY A 62 -15.53 -1.36 -21.58
CA GLY A 62 -14.22 -0.73 -21.59
C GLY A 62 -13.19 -1.49 -20.76
N PRO A 63 -11.92 -1.05 -20.78
CA PRO A 63 -10.85 -1.66 -20.03
C PRO A 63 -11.13 -1.62 -18.51
N ARG A 64 -10.71 -2.68 -17.82
CA ARG A 64 -10.84 -2.83 -16.36
C ARG A 64 -9.55 -3.40 -15.80
N ALA A 65 -9.04 -2.81 -14.74
CA ALA A 65 -7.75 -3.21 -14.20
C ALA A 65 -7.70 -3.20 -12.67
N ASP A 66 -6.90 -4.11 -12.12
CA ASP A 66 -6.41 -4.12 -10.74
C ASP A 66 -4.94 -3.64 -10.77
N LEU A 67 -4.69 -2.46 -10.21
CA LEU A 67 -3.42 -1.75 -10.27
C LEU A 67 -2.58 -2.05 -9.03
N GLY A 68 -1.40 -2.65 -9.22
CA GLY A 68 -0.60 -3.23 -8.15
C GLY A 68 -1.30 -4.44 -7.55
N ALA A 69 -1.72 -5.35 -8.43
CA ALA A 69 -2.61 -6.46 -8.10
C ALA A 69 -1.99 -7.50 -7.18
N GLY A 70 -0.66 -7.60 -7.15
CA GLY A 70 0.05 -8.62 -6.41
C GLY A 70 -0.45 -10.03 -6.78
N THR A 71 -0.82 -10.82 -5.77
CA THR A 71 -1.41 -12.16 -5.97
C THR A 71 -2.85 -12.14 -6.51
N GLY A 72 -3.46 -10.95 -6.70
CA GLY A 72 -4.82 -10.79 -7.23
C GLY A 72 -5.93 -10.84 -6.17
N LEU A 73 -5.64 -10.54 -4.91
CA LEU A 73 -6.66 -10.52 -3.84
C LEU A 73 -7.86 -9.64 -4.18
N LEU A 74 -7.64 -8.43 -4.74
CA LEU A 74 -8.73 -7.52 -5.08
C LEU A 74 -9.47 -7.98 -6.32
N ALA A 75 -8.78 -8.34 -7.40
CA ALA A 75 -9.40 -8.85 -8.63
C ALA A 75 -10.28 -10.07 -8.33
N ARG A 76 -9.80 -11.02 -7.52
CA ARG A 76 -10.60 -12.18 -7.08
C ARG A 76 -11.81 -11.79 -6.23
N SER A 77 -11.64 -10.83 -5.31
CA SER A 77 -12.75 -10.35 -4.48
C SER A 77 -13.83 -9.66 -5.30
N ILE A 78 -13.45 -8.92 -6.33
CA ILE A 78 -14.39 -8.33 -7.28
C ILE A 78 -15.09 -9.42 -8.10
N ALA A 79 -14.36 -10.38 -8.68
CA ALA A 79 -14.92 -11.46 -9.47
C ALA A 79 -15.90 -12.36 -8.69
N LEU A 80 -15.69 -12.53 -7.37
CA LEU A 80 -16.64 -13.23 -6.49
C LEU A 80 -17.98 -12.48 -6.36
N GLN A 81 -17.97 -11.16 -6.38
CA GLN A 81 -19.17 -10.33 -6.23
C GLN A 81 -19.80 -9.96 -7.58
N ARG A 82 -18.98 -9.93 -8.64
CA ARG A 82 -19.31 -9.52 -9.99
C ARG A 82 -18.58 -10.44 -11.00
N PRO A 83 -19.11 -11.66 -11.22
CA PRO A 83 -18.50 -12.62 -12.17
C PRO A 83 -18.44 -12.11 -13.62
N ASP A 84 -19.24 -11.09 -13.94
CA ASP A 84 -19.23 -10.39 -15.23
C ASP A 84 -18.03 -9.44 -15.42
N LEU A 85 -17.26 -9.17 -14.37
CA LEU A 85 -16.12 -8.25 -14.40
C LEU A 85 -14.78 -9.01 -14.43
N ASN A 86 -14.15 -9.03 -15.60
CA ASN A 86 -12.78 -9.50 -15.72
C ASN A 86 -11.82 -8.31 -15.68
N LEU A 87 -10.88 -8.32 -14.74
CA LEU A 87 -9.87 -7.28 -14.58
C LEU A 87 -8.52 -7.78 -15.08
N VAL A 88 -7.82 -6.94 -15.85
CA VAL A 88 -6.40 -7.13 -16.12
C VAL A 88 -5.62 -6.83 -14.84
N ARG A 89 -4.74 -7.72 -14.42
CA ARG A 89 -3.91 -7.57 -13.22
C ARG A 89 -2.55 -7.00 -13.59
N LEU A 90 -2.24 -5.80 -13.10
CA LEU A 90 -0.97 -5.12 -13.30
C LEU A 90 -0.14 -5.16 -12.02
N ASP A 91 1.12 -5.57 -12.13
CA ASP A 91 2.10 -5.48 -11.04
C ASP A 91 3.52 -5.49 -11.62
N ASN A 92 4.48 -4.90 -10.94
CA ASN A 92 5.90 -4.98 -11.34
C ASN A 92 6.64 -6.17 -10.70
N CYS A 93 5.97 -6.94 -9.84
CA CYS A 93 6.51 -8.13 -9.21
C CYS A 93 5.95 -9.40 -9.88
N GLN A 94 6.72 -9.99 -10.78
CA GLN A 94 6.34 -11.21 -11.49
C GLN A 94 5.99 -12.36 -10.54
N ALA A 95 6.79 -12.55 -9.49
CA ALA A 95 6.56 -13.62 -8.52
C ALA A 95 5.19 -13.53 -7.84
N LEU A 96 4.70 -12.32 -7.54
CA LEU A 96 3.35 -12.13 -7.00
C LEU A 96 2.28 -12.40 -8.05
N LEU A 97 2.45 -11.91 -9.28
CA LEU A 97 1.49 -12.15 -10.36
C LEU A 97 1.30 -13.64 -10.66
N GLU A 98 2.36 -14.43 -10.51
CA GLU A 98 2.37 -15.88 -10.75
C GLU A 98 1.87 -16.70 -9.55
N SER A 99 1.86 -16.14 -8.34
CA SER A 99 1.43 -16.79 -7.11
C SER A 99 -0.10 -16.90 -6.99
N GLU A 100 -0.79 -17.34 -8.05
CA GLU A 100 -2.23 -17.52 -8.04
C GLU A 100 -2.63 -18.89 -7.48
N PRO A 101 -3.61 -18.98 -6.56
CA PRO A 101 -4.11 -20.28 -6.10
C PRO A 101 -4.63 -21.12 -7.27
N PRO A 102 -4.39 -22.45 -7.30
CA PRO A 102 -4.85 -23.33 -8.36
C PRO A 102 -6.38 -23.35 -8.47
N GLY A 103 -6.91 -23.57 -9.69
CA GLY A 103 -8.33 -23.87 -9.93
C GLY A 103 -9.19 -22.73 -10.45
N ARG A 104 -8.63 -21.64 -10.96
CA ARG A 104 -9.37 -20.58 -11.68
C ARG A 104 -8.78 -20.32 -13.06
N GLU A 105 -9.65 -19.88 -13.98
CA GLU A 105 -9.22 -19.38 -15.29
C GLU A 105 -8.18 -18.28 -15.08
N ALA A 106 -7.06 -18.38 -15.80
CA ALA A 106 -5.96 -17.45 -15.70
C ALA A 106 -6.44 -16.04 -16.05
N SER A 107 -6.57 -15.17 -15.05
CA SER A 107 -6.83 -13.75 -15.32
C SER A 107 -5.71 -13.17 -16.15
N THR A 108 -6.02 -12.26 -17.06
CA THR A 108 -5.00 -11.56 -17.85
C THR A 108 -4.05 -10.84 -16.91
N ARG A 109 -2.74 -11.09 -17.07
CA ARG A 109 -1.67 -10.51 -16.25
C ARG A 109 -0.79 -9.65 -17.12
N LEU A 110 -0.37 -8.51 -16.59
CA LEU A 110 0.55 -7.61 -17.26
C LEU A 110 1.65 -7.22 -16.27
N LEU A 111 2.88 -7.62 -16.57
CA LEU A 111 4.05 -7.14 -15.83
C LEU A 111 4.30 -5.68 -16.23
N TRP A 112 4.07 -4.75 -15.30
CA TRP A 112 4.10 -3.33 -15.58
C TRP A 112 4.47 -2.51 -14.35
N ASP A 113 5.37 -1.55 -14.52
CA ASP A 113 5.70 -0.57 -13.46
C ASP A 113 4.75 0.63 -13.54
N LEU A 114 3.90 0.78 -12.54
CA LEU A 114 2.94 1.88 -12.45
C LEU A 114 3.60 3.27 -12.29
N ASN A 115 4.89 3.34 -11.95
CA ASN A 115 5.64 4.60 -11.98
C ASN A 115 5.82 5.16 -13.40
N LEU A 116 5.71 4.30 -14.43
CA LEU A 116 5.69 4.71 -15.84
C LEU A 116 4.32 5.25 -16.29
N GLY A 117 3.34 5.31 -15.40
CA GLY A 117 1.94 5.60 -15.72
C GLY A 117 1.15 4.36 -16.10
N LEU A 118 -0.08 4.54 -16.60
CA LEU A 118 -0.90 3.42 -17.09
C LEU A 118 -0.56 3.08 -18.54
N PRO A 119 -0.56 1.78 -18.89
CA PRO A 119 -0.35 1.37 -20.29
C PRO A 119 -1.51 1.87 -21.18
N ALA A 120 -1.22 2.19 -22.44
CA ALA A 120 -2.16 2.80 -23.38
C ALA A 120 -3.46 2.00 -23.56
N GLN A 121 -3.40 0.68 -23.40
CA GLN A 121 -4.58 -0.20 -23.48
C GLN A 121 -5.61 0.02 -22.36
N LEU A 122 -5.28 0.77 -21.32
CA LEU A 122 -6.19 1.17 -20.25
C LEU A 122 -6.79 2.56 -20.44
N ALA A 123 -6.50 3.24 -21.55
CA ALA A 123 -7.14 4.52 -21.88
C ALA A 123 -8.66 4.33 -21.99
N GLY A 124 -9.41 5.23 -21.37
CA GLY A 124 -10.87 5.11 -21.31
C GLY A 124 -11.37 3.95 -20.42
N ALA A 125 -10.65 3.63 -19.35
CA ALA A 125 -11.03 2.55 -18.44
C ALA A 125 -12.42 2.76 -17.84
N SER A 126 -13.22 1.70 -17.81
CA SER A 126 -14.53 1.68 -17.15
C SER A 126 -14.42 1.36 -15.65
N LEU A 127 -13.32 0.72 -15.23
CA LEU A 127 -13.00 0.46 -13.82
C LEU A 127 -11.49 0.41 -13.61
N LEU A 128 -11.00 1.23 -12.70
CA LEU A 128 -9.67 1.10 -12.11
C LEU A 128 -9.82 0.77 -10.63
N ALA A 129 -9.26 -0.34 -10.21
CA ALA A 129 -9.25 -0.79 -8.82
C ALA A 129 -7.81 -0.88 -8.31
N SER A 130 -7.56 -0.54 -7.05
CA SER A 130 -6.24 -0.69 -6.44
C SER A 130 -6.36 -0.85 -4.92
N SER A 131 -5.55 -1.72 -4.34
CA SER A 131 -5.54 -1.97 -2.90
C SER A 131 -4.11 -2.16 -2.38
N PHE A 132 -3.67 -1.28 -1.49
CA PHE A 132 -2.33 -1.31 -0.88
C PHE A 132 -1.17 -1.25 -1.89
N ALA A 133 -1.36 -0.54 -3.02
CA ALA A 133 -0.32 -0.36 -4.04
C ALA A 133 0.15 1.09 -4.18
N LEU A 134 -0.77 2.06 -4.22
CA LEU A 134 -0.46 3.46 -4.52
C LEU A 134 0.61 4.07 -3.61
N GLN A 135 0.69 3.69 -2.35
CA GLN A 135 1.71 4.17 -1.39
C GLN A 135 3.16 3.79 -1.76
N TRP A 136 3.34 2.83 -2.65
CA TRP A 136 4.65 2.38 -3.11
C TRP A 136 5.18 3.16 -4.33
N LEU A 137 4.31 3.94 -4.96
CA LEU A 137 4.67 4.77 -6.10
C LEU A 137 5.41 6.03 -5.63
N GLU A 138 6.24 6.57 -6.51
CA GLU A 138 7.09 7.73 -6.23
C GLU A 138 6.30 8.97 -5.82
N GLN A 139 5.20 9.21 -6.52
CA GLN A 139 4.34 10.38 -6.35
C GLN A 139 2.87 9.94 -6.27
N PRO A 140 2.40 9.40 -5.12
CA PRO A 140 1.06 8.83 -5.01
C PRO A 140 -0.05 9.77 -5.47
N ARG A 141 0.01 11.05 -5.09
CA ARG A 141 -0.95 12.07 -5.51
C ARG A 141 -1.01 12.23 -7.03
N ARG A 142 0.15 12.36 -7.68
CA ARG A 142 0.24 12.52 -9.14
C ARG A 142 -0.26 11.28 -9.89
N HIS A 143 0.09 10.09 -9.40
CA HIS A 143 -0.38 8.85 -10.02
C HIS A 143 -1.89 8.70 -9.87
N LEU A 144 -2.47 9.07 -8.73
CA LEU A 144 -3.92 9.07 -8.55
C LEU A 144 -4.62 10.03 -9.53
N ASP A 145 -4.06 11.22 -9.73
CA ASP A 145 -4.56 12.19 -10.70
C ASP A 145 -4.50 11.65 -12.14
N GLN A 146 -3.38 11.00 -12.50
CA GLN A 146 -3.23 10.32 -13.79
C GLN A 146 -4.25 9.18 -13.96
N TRP A 147 -4.48 8.35 -12.94
CA TRP A 147 -5.47 7.27 -12.99
C TRP A 147 -6.87 7.84 -13.20
N ALA A 148 -7.22 8.91 -12.49
CA ALA A 148 -8.50 9.60 -12.66
C ALA A 148 -8.68 10.16 -14.08
N SER A 149 -7.61 10.68 -14.69
CA SER A 149 -7.66 11.20 -16.06
C SER A 149 -7.91 10.11 -17.11
N GLN A 150 -7.43 8.89 -16.90
CA GLN A 150 -7.55 7.75 -17.80
C GLN A 150 -8.92 7.05 -17.75
N LEU A 151 -9.78 7.38 -16.76
CA LEU A 151 -11.13 6.84 -16.71
C LEU A 151 -12.01 7.43 -17.82
N ALA A 152 -12.83 6.58 -18.43
CA ALA A 152 -13.92 7.01 -19.30
C ALA A 152 -14.95 7.85 -18.49
N ARG A 153 -15.76 8.65 -19.19
CA ARG A 153 -16.96 9.26 -18.58
C ARG A 153 -17.84 8.15 -18.00
N GLY A 154 -18.26 8.32 -16.76
CA GLY A 154 -19.01 7.29 -16.04
C GLY A 154 -18.16 6.13 -15.51
N GLY A 155 -16.86 6.10 -15.78
CA GLY A 155 -15.94 5.11 -15.25
C GLY A 155 -15.69 5.24 -13.75
N TRP A 156 -15.26 4.17 -13.11
CA TRP A 156 -15.16 4.02 -11.67
C TRP A 156 -13.73 3.88 -11.18
N LEU A 157 -13.41 4.55 -10.07
CA LEU A 157 -12.22 4.31 -9.27
C LEU A 157 -12.62 3.67 -7.93
N VAL A 158 -11.97 2.54 -7.60
CA VAL A 158 -12.13 1.85 -6.32
C VAL A 158 -10.75 1.68 -5.69
N LEU A 159 -10.50 2.34 -4.58
CA LEU A 159 -9.15 2.49 -4.04
C LEU A 159 -9.11 2.25 -2.53
N ALA A 160 -8.06 1.57 -2.06
CA ALA A 160 -7.68 1.55 -0.65
C ALA A 160 -6.18 1.78 -0.49
N VAL A 161 -5.81 2.77 0.36
CA VAL A 161 -4.41 3.17 0.59
C VAL A 161 -4.17 3.39 2.08
N PRO A 162 -3.12 2.79 2.67
CA PRO A 162 -2.66 3.17 4.01
C PRO A 162 -2.11 4.60 3.98
N CYS A 163 -2.47 5.41 4.98
CA CYS A 163 -2.17 6.83 5.02
C CYS A 163 -1.28 7.23 6.20
N ALA A 164 -0.81 8.47 6.17
CA ALA A 164 0.20 9.04 7.07
C ALA A 164 -0.15 8.93 8.57
N ALA A 165 -1.43 8.84 8.93
CA ALA A 165 -1.84 8.60 10.32
C ALA A 165 -1.61 7.16 10.80
N SER A 166 -1.14 6.24 9.93
CA SER A 166 -0.69 4.91 10.33
C SER A 166 0.59 4.96 11.13
N PHE A 167 0.79 3.94 11.97
CA PHE A 167 2.05 3.64 12.66
C PHE A 167 2.51 4.71 13.68
N GLN A 168 1.57 5.44 14.27
CA GLN A 168 1.88 6.49 15.26
C GLN A 168 2.70 5.94 16.43
N GLN A 169 2.38 4.73 16.91
CA GLN A 169 3.10 4.08 18.02
C GLN A 169 4.56 3.80 17.65
N TRP A 170 4.80 3.38 16.41
CA TRP A 170 6.16 3.16 15.92
C TRP A 170 6.95 4.46 15.78
N ARG A 171 6.33 5.52 15.24
CA ARG A 171 6.95 6.85 15.15
C ARG A 171 7.33 7.39 16.52
N GLN A 172 6.40 7.33 17.49
CA GLN A 172 6.65 7.75 18.86
C GLN A 172 7.76 6.92 19.53
N ALA A 173 7.77 5.60 19.30
CA ALA A 173 8.83 4.74 19.82
C ALA A 173 10.20 5.10 19.22
N ALA A 174 10.28 5.33 17.92
CA ALA A 174 11.50 5.72 17.22
C ALA A 174 12.05 7.07 17.75
N GLU A 175 11.18 8.05 17.91
CA GLU A 175 11.52 9.37 18.46
C GLU A 175 12.07 9.26 19.88
N ARG A 176 11.36 8.56 20.77
CA ARG A 176 11.78 8.35 22.19
C ARG A 176 13.08 7.56 22.29
N ALA A 177 13.25 6.56 21.45
CA ALA A 177 14.45 5.73 21.38
C ALA A 177 15.64 6.45 20.71
N ARG A 178 15.41 7.62 20.09
CA ARG A 178 16.37 8.35 19.27
C ARG A 178 16.99 7.45 18.18
N VAL A 179 16.12 6.74 17.45
CA VAL A 179 16.49 5.92 16.30
C VAL A 179 15.67 6.36 15.07
N PRO A 180 16.16 6.12 13.86
CA PRO A 180 15.40 6.43 12.66
C PRO A 180 14.05 5.68 12.62
N PHE A 181 13.00 6.35 12.14
CA PHE A 181 11.77 5.66 11.75
C PHE A 181 12.03 4.93 10.43
N THR A 182 11.95 3.60 10.46
CA THR A 182 12.27 2.76 9.29
C THR A 182 11.01 2.26 8.54
N GLY A 183 9.85 2.82 8.84
CA GLY A 183 8.64 2.58 8.05
C GLY A 183 8.56 3.45 6.80
N LEU A 184 7.70 3.06 5.87
CA LEU A 184 7.41 3.86 4.67
C LEU A 184 6.79 5.20 5.04
N ALA A 185 7.20 6.28 4.37
CA ALA A 185 6.50 7.55 4.39
C ALA A 185 5.20 7.43 3.60
N LEU A 186 4.08 7.27 4.30
CA LEU A 186 2.77 7.09 3.70
C LEU A 186 2.15 8.43 3.29
N PRO A 187 1.35 8.48 2.20
CA PRO A 187 0.72 9.71 1.73
C PRO A 187 -0.32 10.24 2.72
N ALA A 188 -0.52 11.55 2.75
CA ALA A 188 -1.60 12.16 3.51
C ALA A 188 -2.96 11.83 2.87
N ALA A 189 -3.94 11.41 3.69
CA ALA A 189 -5.28 11.11 3.18
C ALA A 189 -5.96 12.33 2.55
N SER A 190 -5.74 13.54 3.10
CA SER A 190 -6.27 14.80 2.55
C SER A 190 -5.78 15.07 1.13
N GLU A 191 -4.47 14.89 0.88
CA GLU A 191 -3.88 15.11 -0.45
C GLU A 191 -4.46 14.16 -1.51
N LEU A 192 -4.72 12.90 -1.13
CA LEU A 192 -5.33 11.92 -2.03
C LEU A 192 -6.82 12.21 -2.28
N ILE A 193 -7.54 12.68 -1.27
CA ILE A 193 -8.93 13.09 -1.40
C ILE A 193 -9.03 14.29 -2.35
N GLU A 194 -8.24 15.34 -2.12
CA GLU A 194 -8.18 16.52 -2.98
C GLU A 194 -7.86 16.16 -4.44
N ALA A 195 -6.84 15.30 -4.67
CA ALA A 195 -6.50 14.85 -6.01
C ALA A 195 -7.67 14.11 -6.69
N ALA A 196 -8.38 13.26 -5.97
CA ALA A 196 -9.54 12.56 -6.50
C ALA A 196 -10.69 13.52 -6.83
N GLU A 197 -11.00 14.48 -5.95
CA GLU A 197 -12.08 15.46 -6.11
C GLU A 197 -11.86 16.41 -7.28
N CYS A 198 -10.62 16.66 -7.69
CA CYS A 198 -10.33 17.49 -8.87
C CYS A 198 -10.96 16.95 -10.16
N GLN A 199 -11.15 15.64 -10.29
CA GLN A 199 -11.60 15.02 -11.53
C GLN A 199 -12.76 14.03 -11.36
N LEU A 200 -13.06 13.61 -10.13
CA LEU A 200 -14.01 12.56 -9.83
C LEU A 200 -15.05 13.01 -8.82
N GLN A 201 -16.26 12.51 -8.97
CA GLN A 201 -17.30 12.59 -7.95
C GLN A 201 -17.06 11.50 -6.91
N LEU A 202 -16.78 11.86 -5.66
CA LEU A 202 -16.65 10.90 -4.57
C LEU A 202 -18.04 10.45 -4.10
N LEU A 203 -18.32 9.15 -4.21
CA LEU A 203 -19.54 8.54 -3.68
C LEU A 203 -19.33 7.95 -2.29
N ARG A 204 -18.08 7.53 -2.00
CA ARG A 204 -17.68 7.08 -0.67
C ARG A 204 -16.25 7.49 -0.40
N CYS A 205 -16.05 8.11 0.76
CA CYS A 205 -14.75 8.44 1.30
C CYS A 205 -14.74 8.02 2.78
N GLN A 206 -13.89 7.04 3.14
CA GLN A 206 -13.84 6.53 4.51
C GLN A 206 -12.39 6.38 4.96
N ARG A 207 -12.10 6.81 6.18
CA ARG A 207 -10.85 6.50 6.87
C ARG A 207 -11.11 5.37 7.87
N LEU A 208 -10.60 4.20 7.56
CA LEU A 208 -10.76 3.00 8.38
C LEU A 208 -9.54 2.86 9.29
N ARG A 209 -9.77 2.65 10.58
CA ARG A 209 -8.70 2.40 11.55
C ARG A 209 -8.70 0.93 11.95
N PHE A 210 -7.54 0.32 11.86
CA PHE A 210 -7.27 -1.05 12.29
C PHE A 210 -6.21 -1.03 13.38
N SER A 211 -6.45 -1.72 14.47
CA SER A 211 -5.47 -1.88 15.54
C SER A 211 -5.15 -3.36 15.72
N ARG A 212 -3.87 -3.66 15.85
CA ARG A 212 -3.38 -4.99 16.23
C ARG A 212 -2.53 -4.84 17.49
N ARG A 213 -2.58 -5.82 18.34
CA ARG A 213 -1.78 -5.88 19.57
C ARG A 213 -0.89 -7.11 19.54
N ARG A 214 0.32 -6.97 20.05
CA ARG A 214 1.30 -8.05 20.17
C ARG A 214 2.01 -7.93 21.53
N PRO A 215 2.47 -9.04 22.11
CA PRO A 215 3.30 -9.00 23.31
C PRO A 215 4.60 -8.18 23.12
N GLN A 216 5.11 -8.15 21.90
CA GLN A 216 6.35 -7.45 21.55
C GLN A 216 6.17 -6.65 20.26
N ALA A 217 6.69 -5.41 20.24
CA ALA A 217 6.61 -4.53 19.08
C ALA A 217 7.35 -5.09 17.85
N LEU A 218 8.49 -5.76 18.06
CA LEU A 218 9.24 -6.36 16.95
C LEU A 218 8.46 -7.44 16.19
N ALA A 219 7.39 -7.99 16.77
CA ALA A 219 6.49 -8.89 16.05
C ALA A 219 5.83 -8.21 14.83
N PHE A 220 5.48 -6.92 14.96
CA PHE A 220 4.93 -6.15 13.83
C PHE A 220 5.93 -5.97 12.69
N LEU A 221 7.20 -5.72 13.02
CA LEU A 221 8.25 -5.58 12.01
C LEU A 221 8.46 -6.89 11.25
N ARG A 222 8.36 -8.03 11.93
CA ARG A 222 8.40 -9.36 11.33
C ARG A 222 7.18 -9.62 10.43
N GLU A 223 5.98 -9.23 10.87
CA GLU A 223 4.75 -9.33 10.07
C GLU A 223 4.82 -8.48 8.80
N LEU A 224 5.31 -7.23 8.88
CA LEU A 224 5.53 -6.40 7.70
C LEU A 224 6.55 -7.03 6.75
N LYS A 225 7.61 -7.63 7.29
CA LYS A 225 8.61 -8.36 6.49
C LYS A 225 7.99 -9.60 5.83
N ALA A 226 7.13 -10.34 6.52
CA ALA A 226 6.49 -11.54 5.99
C ALA A 226 5.59 -11.28 4.78
N ILE A 227 5.02 -10.06 4.67
CA ILE A 227 4.24 -9.63 3.50
C ILE A 227 5.05 -8.80 2.50
N GLY A 228 6.38 -8.70 2.64
CA GLY A 228 7.23 -7.89 1.75
C GLY A 228 7.15 -6.37 1.97
N ALA A 229 6.41 -5.90 2.96
CA ALA A 229 6.16 -4.48 3.19
C ALA A 229 7.23 -3.79 4.06
N GLN A 230 8.46 -4.32 4.08
CA GLN A 230 9.59 -3.78 4.86
C GLN A 230 10.47 -2.80 4.06
N ALA A 231 10.18 -2.57 2.78
CA ALA A 231 10.97 -1.61 2.00
C ALA A 231 10.87 -0.20 2.60
N SER A 232 12.01 0.42 2.79
CA SER A 232 12.14 1.75 3.38
C SER A 232 13.31 2.49 2.73
N THR A 233 13.22 3.81 2.68
CA THR A 233 14.33 4.68 2.31
C THR A 233 15.34 4.86 3.43
N ALA A 234 14.96 4.57 4.68
CA ALA A 234 15.85 4.59 5.83
C ALA A 234 16.74 3.34 5.89
N GLY A 235 17.93 3.48 6.46
CA GLY A 235 18.83 2.39 6.72
C GLY A 235 18.27 1.37 7.73
N GLN A 236 18.86 0.18 7.78
CA GLN A 236 18.49 -0.84 8.76
C GLN A 236 18.95 -0.44 10.16
N LEU A 237 18.11 -0.73 11.17
CA LEU A 237 18.48 -0.55 12.57
C LEU A 237 19.42 -1.68 13.02
N SER A 238 20.45 -1.31 13.77
CA SER A 238 21.30 -2.26 14.46
C SER A 238 20.53 -3.03 15.56
N PRO A 239 21.03 -4.19 16.02
CA PRO A 239 20.40 -4.92 17.12
C PRO A 239 20.23 -4.09 18.41
N ALA A 240 21.14 -3.16 18.67
CA ALA A 240 21.04 -2.26 19.83
C ALA A 240 19.92 -1.23 19.65
N GLU A 241 19.76 -0.67 18.45
CA GLU A 241 18.67 0.25 18.11
C GLU A 241 17.31 -0.44 18.13
N LEU A 242 17.22 -1.68 17.65
CA LEU A 242 15.99 -2.47 17.74
C LEU A 242 15.57 -2.73 19.19
N ARG A 243 16.52 -3.02 20.09
CA ARG A 243 16.23 -3.16 21.54
C ARG A 243 15.74 -1.86 22.15
N ARG A 244 16.36 -0.71 21.80
CA ARG A 244 15.89 0.61 22.25
C ARG A 244 14.50 0.91 21.72
N LEU A 245 14.23 0.67 20.44
CA LEU A 245 12.91 0.83 19.84
C LEU A 245 11.84 0.02 20.57
N GLN A 246 12.13 -1.25 20.86
CA GLN A 246 11.24 -2.14 21.60
C GLN A 246 10.95 -1.61 23.01
N ALA A 247 11.97 -1.13 23.72
CA ALA A 247 11.85 -0.62 25.10
C ALA A 247 11.01 0.68 25.18
N HIS A 248 10.98 1.48 24.12
CA HIS A 248 10.25 2.75 24.08
C HIS A 248 8.89 2.65 23.36
N TRP A 249 8.50 1.45 22.92
CA TRP A 249 7.18 1.28 22.29
C TRP A 249 6.07 1.51 23.33
N PRO A 250 5.09 2.41 23.05
CA PRO A 250 4.07 2.72 24.01
C PRO A 250 3.16 1.50 24.26
N PRO A 251 3.19 0.91 25.47
CA PRO A 251 2.33 -0.22 25.78
C PRO A 251 0.90 0.25 26.04
N ARG A 252 -0.07 -0.61 25.76
CA ARG A 252 -1.47 -0.45 26.13
C ARG A 252 -1.98 -1.77 26.71
N ALA A 253 -2.35 -1.77 27.99
CA ALA A 253 -2.78 -2.97 28.73
C ALA A 253 -1.74 -4.13 28.65
N GLY A 254 -0.44 -3.82 28.79
CA GLY A 254 0.64 -4.81 28.76
C GLY A 254 1.03 -5.31 27.35
N GLU A 255 0.36 -4.86 26.33
CA GLU A 255 0.64 -5.23 24.92
C GLU A 255 1.14 -4.03 24.11
N CYS A 256 1.86 -4.30 23.03
CA CYS A 256 2.29 -3.31 22.07
C CYS A 256 1.22 -3.16 20.99
N PRO A 257 0.53 -2.01 20.89
CA PRO A 257 -0.39 -1.74 19.79
C PRO A 257 0.36 -1.28 18.54
N LEU A 258 -0.21 -1.56 17.36
CA LEU A 258 0.11 -0.88 16.12
C LEU A 258 -1.19 -0.59 15.36
N GLU A 259 -1.34 0.66 14.93
CA GLU A 259 -2.53 1.13 14.26
C GLU A 259 -2.25 1.48 12.81
N TRP A 260 -3.19 1.12 11.93
CA TRP A 260 -3.24 1.53 10.53
C TRP A 260 -4.42 2.46 10.32
N GLU A 261 -4.22 3.50 9.53
CA GLU A 261 -5.30 4.23 8.90
C GLU A 261 -5.28 3.92 7.40
N VAL A 262 -6.40 3.41 6.90
CA VAL A 262 -6.58 3.10 5.48
C VAL A 262 -7.67 4.00 4.91
N LEU A 263 -7.32 4.83 3.93
CA LEU A 263 -8.27 5.57 3.13
C LEU A 263 -8.92 4.63 2.13
N LEU A 264 -10.26 4.62 2.09
CA LEU A 264 -11.05 3.90 1.11
C LEU A 264 -11.86 4.92 0.31
N LEU A 265 -11.68 4.90 -1.01
CA LEU A 265 -12.40 5.75 -1.95
C LEU A 265 -13.21 4.90 -2.93
N LEU A 266 -14.44 5.33 -3.18
CA LEU A 266 -15.26 4.94 -4.31
C LEU A 266 -15.67 6.22 -5.04
N ALA A 267 -15.23 6.36 -6.27
CA ALA A 267 -15.43 7.57 -7.05
C ALA A 267 -15.82 7.25 -8.50
N ARG A 268 -16.46 8.21 -9.15
CA ARG A 268 -16.91 8.09 -10.54
C ARG A 268 -16.47 9.30 -11.34
N LYS A 269 -16.03 9.08 -12.57
CA LYS A 269 -15.75 10.14 -13.54
C LYS A 269 -17.09 10.73 -14.04
N PRO A 270 -17.33 12.05 -13.92
CA PRO A 270 -18.57 12.68 -14.38
C PRO A 270 -18.77 12.64 -15.89
#